data_c09b1fda6ecb4221bcbfd992e92ecb4a
#
_entry.id   c09b1fda6ecb4221bcbfd992e92ecb4a
#
_cell.length_a   1.000
_cell.length_b   1.000
_cell.length_c   1.000
_cell.angle_alpha   90.00
_cell.angle_beta   90.00
_cell.angle_gamma   90.00
#
_symmetry.space_group_name_H-M   'P 1'
#
loop_
_entity.id
_entity.type
_entity.pdbx_description
1 polymer ?
#
loop_
_entity_poly.entity_id
_entity_poly.type
_entity_poly.pdbx_seq_one_letter_code
_entity_poly.pdbx_strand_id
1 'polypeptide(L)' 'MNRRKITERQESILREIIEFKNEYGFPPTVRELCDRTGLKSTSSVAAHLQALKDMGYISWVATMPRTITVLKGVTAA' A
#
# COMPACT_ATOMS: atom_id res chain seq x y z
N MET A 1 12.81 -14.42 -15.57
CA MET A 1 12.52 -14.12 -15.02
C MET A 1 11.50 -13.44 -14.76
N ASN A 2 10.76 -13.46 -14.61
CA ASN A 2 9.72 -12.91 -14.46
C ASN A 2 9.37 -12.36 -13.31
N ARG A 3 10.13 -11.66 -12.70
CA ARG A 3 9.81 -11.08 -11.63
C ARG A 3 8.96 -9.98 -11.88
N ARG A 4 7.87 -9.74 -11.26
CA ARG A 4 7.06 -8.65 -11.39
C ARG A 4 7.73 -7.48 -10.81
N LYS A 5 7.79 -6.37 -11.52
CA LYS A 5 8.33 -5.16 -10.99
C LYS A 5 7.24 -4.35 -10.40
N ILE A 6 7.49 -3.66 -9.31
CA ILE A 6 6.56 -2.73 -8.71
C ILE A 6 6.41 -1.53 -9.65
N THR A 7 5.21 -1.09 -9.90
CA THR A 7 4.97 0.07 -10.76
C THR A 7 5.16 1.35 -9.96
N GLU A 8 5.27 2.48 -10.66
CA GLU A 8 5.38 3.75 -9.98
C GLU A 8 4.19 4.05 -9.10
N ARG A 9 3.00 3.71 -9.57
CA ARG A 9 1.79 3.93 -8.78
C ARG A 9 1.80 3.06 -7.53
N GLN A 10 2.19 1.82 -7.68
CA GLN A 10 2.26 0.90 -6.55
C GLN A 10 3.31 1.36 -5.55
N GLU A 11 4.44 1.83 -6.05
CA GLU A 11 5.49 2.33 -5.20
C GLU A 11 5.02 3.57 -4.43
N SER A 12 4.31 4.46 -5.09
CA SER A 12 3.76 5.65 -4.48
C SER A 12 2.82 5.27 -3.33
N ILE A 13 1.96 4.29 -3.56
CA ILE A 13 1.03 3.85 -2.53
C ILE A 13 1.79 3.26 -1.35
N LEU A 14 2.79 2.45 -1.64
CA LEU A 14 3.59 1.84 -0.58
C LEU A 14 4.28 2.92 0.27
N ARG A 15 4.82 3.94 -0.36
CA ARG A 15 5.43 5.04 0.37
C ARG A 15 4.43 5.77 1.25
N GLU A 16 3.21 5.97 0.75
CA GLU A 16 2.18 6.62 1.56
C GLU A 16 1.81 5.80 2.78
N ILE A 17 1.79 4.48 2.62
CA ILE A 17 1.53 3.61 3.75
C ILE A 17 2.61 3.77 4.82
N ILE A 18 3.86 3.78 4.38
CA ILE A 18 4.98 3.90 5.29
C ILE A 18 4.96 5.25 5.99
N GLU A 19 4.74 6.32 5.23
CA GLU A 19 4.71 7.66 5.80
C GLU A 19 3.56 7.83 6.78
N PHE A 20 2.40 7.28 6.45
CA PHE A 20 1.26 7.37 7.33
C PHE A 20 1.57 6.68 8.67
N LYS A 21 2.15 5.49 8.59
CA LYS A 21 2.46 4.76 9.81
C LYS A 21 3.51 5.49 10.64
N ASN A 22 4.51 6.08 9.98
CA ASN A 22 5.51 6.84 10.69
C ASN A 22 4.92 8.08 11.36
N GLU A 23 3.94 8.68 10.70
CA GLU A 23 3.33 9.90 11.20
C GLU A 23 2.36 9.64 12.34
N TYR A 24 1.56 8.60 12.23
CA TYR A 24 0.48 8.36 13.19
C TYR A 24 0.70 7.17 14.11
N GLY A 25 1.64 6.30 13.80
CA GLY A 25 1.90 5.13 14.64
C GLY A 25 1.04 3.92 14.33
N PHE A 26 0.17 4.01 13.34
CA PHE A 26 -0.66 2.88 12.93
C PHE A 26 -0.89 2.97 11.42
N PRO A 27 -1.26 1.86 10.78
CA PRO A 27 -1.42 1.87 9.33
C PRO A 27 -2.70 2.59 8.90
N PRO A 28 -2.73 3.05 7.66
CA PRO A 28 -3.92 3.75 7.15
C PRO A 28 -5.03 2.78 6.78
N THR A 29 -6.24 3.33 6.67
CA THR A 29 -7.34 2.62 6.04
C THR A 29 -7.26 2.85 4.53
N VAL A 30 -8.03 2.08 3.77
CA VAL A 30 -8.10 2.26 2.32
C VAL A 30 -8.60 3.66 1.99
N ARG A 31 -9.57 4.14 2.73
CA ARG A 31 -10.11 5.46 2.50
C ARG A 31 -9.06 6.54 2.72
N GLU A 32 -8.28 6.40 3.78
CA GLU A 32 -7.23 7.36 4.06
C GLU A 32 -6.18 7.36 2.95
N LEU A 33 -5.88 6.19 2.41
CA LEU A 33 -4.96 6.11 1.28
C LEU A 33 -5.53 6.77 0.04
N CYS A 34 -6.83 6.62 -0.18
CA CYS A 34 -7.49 7.32 -1.26
C CYS A 34 -7.25 8.82 -1.16
N ASP A 35 -7.46 9.36 0.02
CA ASP A 35 -7.30 10.78 0.24
C ASP A 35 -5.86 11.23 0.02
N ARG A 36 -4.92 10.44 0.46
CA ARG A 36 -3.51 10.84 0.38
C ARG A 36 -2.94 10.68 -1.03
N THR A 37 -3.44 9.74 -1.79
CA THR A 37 -2.89 9.48 -3.11
C THR A 37 -3.63 10.21 -4.22
N GLY A 38 -4.79 10.77 -3.91
CA GLY A 38 -5.57 11.46 -4.93
C GLY A 38 -6.33 10.53 -5.84
N LEU A 39 -6.33 9.24 -5.56
CA LEU A 39 -7.12 8.30 -6.35
C LEU A 39 -8.58 8.50 -5.99
N LYS A 40 -9.43 8.39 -7.00
CA LYS A 40 -10.83 8.73 -6.80
C LYS A 40 -11.66 7.61 -6.27
N SER A 41 -11.16 6.40 -6.33
CA SER A 41 -11.97 5.23 -5.99
C SER A 41 -11.23 4.35 -5.02
N THR A 42 -11.93 3.92 -3.97
CA THR A 42 -11.35 2.95 -3.05
C THR A 42 -11.08 1.62 -3.73
N SER A 43 -11.83 1.32 -4.80
CA SER A 43 -11.58 0.11 -5.56
C SER A 43 -10.22 0.14 -6.22
N SER A 44 -9.80 1.30 -6.72
CA SER A 44 -8.47 1.43 -7.32
C SER A 44 -7.38 1.20 -6.27
N VAL A 45 -7.55 1.80 -5.11
CA VAL A 45 -6.58 1.61 -4.02
C VAL A 45 -6.53 0.14 -3.64
N ALA A 46 -7.69 -0.48 -3.46
CA ALA A 46 -7.74 -1.89 -3.06
C ALA A 46 -7.06 -2.78 -4.10
N ALA A 47 -7.22 -2.47 -5.38
CA ALA A 47 -6.58 -3.26 -6.43
C ALA A 47 -5.05 -3.15 -6.33
N HIS A 48 -4.55 -1.95 -6.06
CA HIS A 48 -3.11 -1.76 -5.90
C HIS A 48 -2.60 -2.45 -4.63
N LEU A 49 -3.39 -2.41 -3.56
CA LEU A 49 -3.01 -3.11 -2.34
C LEU A 49 -2.95 -4.62 -2.56
N GLN A 50 -3.91 -5.15 -3.32
CA GLN A 50 -3.90 -6.57 -3.61
C GLN A 50 -2.64 -6.94 -4.42
N ALA A 51 -2.27 -6.11 -5.38
CA ALA A 51 -1.07 -6.35 -6.16
C ALA A 51 0.18 -6.32 -5.27
N LEU A 52 0.25 -5.35 -4.37
CA LEU A 52 1.38 -5.26 -3.44
C LEU A 52 1.44 -6.49 -2.52
N LYS A 53 0.28 -6.94 -2.08
CA LYS A 53 0.20 -8.14 -1.25
C LYS A 53 0.69 -9.35 -2.03
N ASP A 54 0.25 -9.49 -3.27
CA ASP A 54 0.64 -10.62 -4.10
C ASP A 54 2.13 -10.63 -4.38
N MET A 55 2.75 -9.47 -4.43
CA MET A 55 4.19 -9.36 -4.66
C MET A 55 5.00 -9.46 -3.37
N GLY A 56 4.34 -9.60 -2.23
CA GLY A 56 5.04 -9.77 -0.97
C GLY A 56 5.50 -8.51 -0.28
N TYR A 57 5.04 -7.34 -0.73
CA TYR A 57 5.43 -6.08 -0.09
C TYR A 57 4.64 -5.80 1.17
N ILE A 58 3.39 -6.24 1.21
CA ILE A 58 2.54 -6.00 2.37
C ILE A 58 1.72 -7.22 2.70
N SER A 59 1.18 -7.25 3.91
CA SER A 59 0.07 -8.12 4.22
C SER A 59 -1.13 -7.20 4.49
N TRP A 60 -2.32 -7.71 4.29
CA TRP A 60 -3.50 -6.88 4.38
C TRP A 60 -4.73 -7.77 4.40
N VAL A 61 -5.67 -7.47 5.28
CA VAL A 61 -6.95 -8.16 5.35
C VAL A 61 -8.01 -7.18 4.88
N ALA A 62 -8.53 -7.41 3.68
CA ALA A 62 -9.37 -6.41 3.01
C ALA A 62 -10.63 -6.09 3.80
N THR A 63 -11.13 -7.04 4.56
CA THR A 63 -12.37 -6.84 5.30
C THR A 63 -12.16 -6.17 6.65
N MET A 64 -10.91 -5.95 7.05
CA MET A 64 -10.63 -5.35 8.34
C MET A 64 -9.81 -4.09 8.17
N PRO A 65 -10.22 -2.99 8.79
CA PRO A 65 -9.48 -1.74 8.64
C PRO A 65 -8.16 -1.79 9.39
N ARG A 66 -7.23 -0.98 8.92
CA ARG A 66 -5.93 -0.79 9.58
C ARG A 66 -5.12 -2.06 9.74
N THR A 67 -5.22 -2.95 8.75
CA THR A 67 -4.48 -4.21 8.80
C THR A 67 -3.31 -4.24 7.81
N ILE A 68 -3.04 -3.14 7.12
CA ILE A 68 -1.95 -3.10 6.16
C ILE A 68 -0.63 -3.12 6.91
N THR A 69 0.17 -4.13 6.69
CA THR A 69 1.47 -4.25 7.34
C THR A 69 2.53 -4.33 6.27
N VAL A 70 3.54 -3.49 6.37
CA VAL A 70 4.60 -3.47 5.37
C VAL A 70 5.60 -4.57 5.70
N LEU A 71 5.79 -5.47 4.76
CA LEU A 71 6.71 -6.59 4.92
C LEU A 71 8.07 -6.25 4.35
N LYS A 72 8.10 -5.50 3.23
CA LYS A 72 9.36 -4.97 2.75
C LYS A 72 9.09 -3.62 2.13
N GLY A 73 9.93 -2.70 2.41
CA GLY A 73 9.73 -1.33 1.97
C GLY A 73 10.26 -1.10 0.59
N VAL A 74 10.01 0.12 0.13
CA VAL A 74 10.61 0.59 -1.09
C VAL A 74 12.03 0.92 -0.73
N THR A 75 12.97 0.23 -1.29
CA THR A 75 14.30 0.48 -0.88
C THR A 75 15.10 0.89 -2.04
N ALA A 76 15.96 1.74 -1.79
CA ALA A 76 16.82 2.19 -2.78
C ALA A 76 17.99 1.29 -2.90
N ALA A 77 18.12 0.42 -2.09
CA ALA A 77 19.31 -0.30 -2.14
C ALA A 77 19.63 -1.07 -2.94
#